data_ab4598d0f00b62f1db01b41b05cb3fa5
#
_entry.id   ab4598d0f00b62f1db01b41b05cb3fa5
#
_cell.length_a   1.000
_cell.length_b   1.000
_cell.length_c   1.000
_cell.angle_alpha   90.00
_cell.angle_beta   90.00
_cell.angle_gamma   90.00
#
_symmetry.space_group_name_H-M   'P 1'
#
loop_
_entity.id
_entity.type
_entity.pdbx_description
1 polymer ?
#
loop_
_entity_poly.entity_id
_entity_poly.type
_entity_poly.pdbx_seq_one_letter_code
_entity_poly.pdbx_strand_id
1 'polypeptide(L)'
;MISIITGGPGTGKTTIIKCLIDILEEQKKNYVLCAPTGRAAKRITQTTGKEAKTLHRLLEISKIDDNDIDLFYEYQVKQVEDEVVIVDEASMIDIMMMNNLVKGIKPTTQLIIVGDVNQLPSVGPGSVLKDIIASDIVPTVELKQIYRQSAKSDIVMNAHRVNEGLYPEFKTKDTDLFFISTKTIEQTINEIASLISYRLESYSNLDVLKDLQVLTPVKKTELGTIELNEKIQDILNPKSESKKQIEFQSKIFRENDKVMQIINNYDKKYSIDGKFFEVIYNGDIGYIDFIDTENERLYVKFDDDRLVEYDFEELDQLEHSYAITIHKSQGSEFDYVILPIFTGYKKLLTRNLLYTAMTRAKKMLIIIGN
;
A
#
# COMPACT_ATOMS: atom_id res chain seq x y z
N MET A 1 -4.93 21.98 18.80
CA MET A 1 -3.47 22.13 18.53
C MET A 1 -3.06 21.12 17.47
N ILE A 2 -2.25 21.51 16.48
CA ILE A 2 -1.76 20.61 15.43
C ILE A 2 -0.25 20.42 15.61
N SER A 3 0.25 19.20 15.42
CA SER A 3 1.69 18.87 15.41
C SER A 3 2.00 17.82 14.35
N ILE A 4 3.22 17.86 13.81
CA ILE A 4 3.65 16.93 12.75
C ILE A 4 4.88 16.14 13.23
N ILE A 5 4.88 14.85 12.91
CA ILE A 5 6.03 13.96 13.05
C ILE A 5 6.36 13.39 11.68
N THR A 6 7.51 13.74 11.13
CA THR A 6 7.94 13.23 9.82
C THR A 6 9.26 12.46 9.94
N GLY A 7 9.49 11.52 9.01
CA GLY A 7 10.73 10.77 8.96
C GLY A 7 10.68 9.64 7.94
N GLY A 8 11.84 9.22 7.48
CA GLY A 8 12.02 8.15 6.50
C GLY A 8 11.82 6.74 7.08
N PRO A 9 12.15 5.70 6.30
CA PRO A 9 12.11 4.32 6.76
C PRO A 9 13.14 4.10 7.87
N GLY A 10 12.79 3.24 8.83
CA GLY A 10 13.69 2.90 9.94
C GLY A 10 13.93 3.98 11.00
N THR A 11 13.22 5.12 10.92
CA THR A 11 13.36 6.21 11.91
C THR A 11 12.46 6.07 13.13
N GLY A 12 11.64 5.01 13.21
CA GLY A 12 10.86 4.69 14.40
C GLY A 12 9.51 5.39 14.51
N LYS A 13 8.89 5.87 13.41
CA LYS A 13 7.55 6.47 13.43
C LYS A 13 6.52 5.63 14.19
N THR A 14 6.43 4.35 13.87
CA THR A 14 5.50 3.42 14.54
C THR A 14 5.77 3.26 16.03
N THR A 15 7.04 3.28 16.43
CA THR A 15 7.44 3.24 17.85
C THR A 15 6.97 4.48 18.58
N ILE A 16 7.10 5.65 17.96
CA ILE A 16 6.61 6.92 18.55
C ILE A 16 5.09 6.89 18.68
N ILE A 17 4.35 6.37 17.68
CA ILE A 17 2.89 6.23 17.79
C ILE A 17 2.53 5.35 18.99
N LYS A 18 3.23 4.23 19.23
CA LYS A 18 3.01 3.40 20.42
C LYS A 18 3.26 4.16 21.72
N CYS A 19 4.38 4.86 21.81
CA CYS A 19 4.68 5.67 22.99
C CYS A 19 3.63 6.77 23.22
N LEU A 20 3.13 7.40 22.17
CA LEU A 20 2.05 8.39 22.28
C LEU A 20 0.76 7.75 22.81
N ILE A 21 0.40 6.56 22.33
CA ILE A 21 -0.75 5.81 22.82
C ILE A 21 -0.61 5.51 24.30
N ASP A 22 0.54 4.99 24.74
CA ASP A 22 0.80 4.67 26.14
C ASP A 22 0.65 5.92 27.04
N ILE A 23 1.19 7.07 26.62
CA ILE A 23 1.06 8.35 27.32
C ILE A 23 -0.40 8.81 27.41
N LEU A 24 -1.15 8.71 26.31
CA LEU A 24 -2.55 9.12 26.26
C LEU A 24 -3.43 8.24 27.17
N GLU A 25 -3.17 6.93 27.19
CA GLU A 25 -3.86 5.98 28.08
C GLU A 25 -3.55 6.25 29.56
N GLU A 26 -2.29 6.55 29.89
CA GLU A 26 -1.90 6.95 31.25
C GLU A 26 -2.60 8.24 31.67
N GLN A 27 -2.73 9.20 30.76
CA GLN A 27 -3.45 10.45 30.98
C GLN A 27 -4.97 10.31 30.93
N LYS A 28 -5.51 9.12 30.61
CA LYS A 28 -6.94 8.83 30.43
C LYS A 28 -7.60 9.74 29.39
N LYS A 29 -6.90 10.11 28.33
CA LYS A 29 -7.43 10.90 27.22
C LYS A 29 -8.02 9.99 26.16
N ASN A 30 -9.18 10.40 25.64
CA ASN A 30 -9.81 9.73 24.52
C ASN A 30 -9.05 10.06 23.23
N TYR A 31 -8.69 9.04 22.48
CA TYR A 31 -7.96 9.19 21.22
C TYR A 31 -8.50 8.24 20.14
N VAL A 32 -8.30 8.63 18.89
CA VAL A 32 -8.57 7.78 17.73
C VAL A 32 -7.36 7.72 16.81
N LEU A 33 -7.09 6.50 16.31
CA LEU A 33 -6.05 6.25 15.31
C LEU A 33 -6.70 6.18 13.93
N CYS A 34 -6.11 6.85 12.96
CA CYS A 34 -6.63 6.80 11.60
C CYS A 34 -5.54 6.88 10.53
N ALA A 35 -5.92 6.51 9.30
CA ALA A 35 -5.07 6.58 8.13
C ALA A 35 -5.89 6.89 6.87
N PRO A 36 -5.26 7.35 5.78
CA PRO A 36 -5.95 7.62 4.51
C PRO A 36 -6.54 6.38 3.85
N THR A 37 -5.90 5.21 4.02
CA THR A 37 -6.30 3.95 3.37
C THR A 37 -6.61 2.85 4.38
N GLY A 38 -7.43 1.86 3.96
CA GLY A 38 -7.76 0.70 4.79
C GLY A 38 -6.54 -0.13 5.16
N ARG A 39 -5.60 -0.33 4.22
CA ARG A 39 -4.35 -1.07 4.48
C ARG A 39 -3.48 -0.38 5.52
N ALA A 40 -3.35 0.94 5.43
CA ALA A 40 -2.60 1.70 6.41
C ALA A 40 -3.27 1.63 7.80
N ALA A 41 -4.59 1.77 7.87
CA ALA A 41 -5.34 1.61 9.12
C ALA A 41 -5.16 0.19 9.71
N LYS A 42 -5.29 -0.85 8.90
CA LYS A 42 -5.06 -2.24 9.31
C LYS A 42 -3.64 -2.45 9.84
N ARG A 43 -2.64 -1.89 9.15
CA ARG A 43 -1.22 -1.95 9.61
C ARG A 43 -1.02 -1.28 10.97
N ILE A 44 -1.64 -0.12 11.19
CA ILE A 44 -1.59 0.54 12.51
C ILE A 44 -2.21 -0.38 13.56
N THR A 45 -3.37 -0.95 13.30
CA THR A 45 -4.04 -1.89 14.21
C THR A 45 -3.14 -3.08 14.55
N GLN A 46 -2.54 -3.72 13.55
CA GLN A 46 -1.65 -4.86 13.75
C GLN A 46 -0.40 -4.50 14.56
N THR A 47 0.17 -3.33 14.32
CA THR A 47 1.42 -2.92 14.97
C THR A 47 1.21 -2.36 16.36
N THR A 48 0.11 -1.67 16.62
CA THR A 48 -0.18 -1.03 17.91
C THR A 48 -1.05 -1.90 18.83
N GLY A 49 -1.79 -2.86 18.27
CA GLY A 49 -2.82 -3.62 18.98
C GLY A 49 -4.11 -2.81 19.27
N LYS A 50 -4.22 -1.59 18.73
CA LYS A 50 -5.37 -0.70 18.91
C LYS A 50 -6.09 -0.49 17.59
N GLU A 51 -7.42 -0.48 17.62
CA GLU A 51 -8.22 -0.28 16.40
C GLU A 51 -7.90 1.07 15.74
N ALA A 52 -7.60 1.03 14.45
CA ALA A 52 -7.45 2.22 13.62
C ALA A 52 -8.50 2.22 12.52
N LYS A 53 -8.98 3.40 12.13
CA LYS A 53 -10.04 3.61 11.14
C LYS A 53 -9.47 4.33 9.91
N THR A 54 -10.13 4.18 8.76
CA THR A 54 -9.85 5.09 7.65
C THR A 54 -10.42 6.47 7.95
N LEU A 55 -9.80 7.53 7.40
CA LEU A 55 -10.34 8.89 7.53
C LEU A 55 -11.77 8.98 7.02
N HIS A 56 -12.10 8.30 5.90
CA HIS A 56 -13.46 8.25 5.38
C HIS A 56 -14.46 7.67 6.40
N ARG A 57 -14.08 6.56 7.08
CA ARG A 57 -14.93 5.93 8.09
C ARG A 57 -15.02 6.76 9.35
N LEU A 58 -13.93 7.41 9.77
CA LEU A 58 -13.94 8.29 10.95
C LEU A 58 -14.88 9.47 10.77
N LEU A 59 -14.86 10.06 9.59
CA LEU A 59 -15.63 11.25 9.23
C LEU A 59 -17.03 10.94 8.65
N GLU A 60 -17.38 9.66 8.51
CA GLU A 60 -18.62 9.16 7.88
C GLU A 60 -18.91 9.83 6.52
N ILE A 61 -17.84 10.05 5.73
CA ILE A 61 -17.98 10.62 4.40
C ILE A 61 -18.65 9.57 3.50
N SER A 62 -19.96 9.73 3.25
CA SER A 62 -20.69 8.91 2.29
C SER A 62 -20.50 9.44 0.87
N LYS A 63 -20.45 8.54 -0.12
CA LYS A 63 -20.71 8.91 -1.50
C LYS A 63 -22.15 9.41 -1.59
N ILE A 64 -22.33 10.66 -1.96
CA ILE A 64 -23.64 11.14 -2.40
C ILE A 64 -23.88 10.53 -3.78
N ASP A 65 -25.09 10.04 -4.05
CA ASP A 65 -25.49 9.45 -5.32
C ASP A 65 -25.09 10.33 -6.50
N ASP A 66 -24.56 9.70 -7.58
CA ASP A 66 -24.04 10.31 -8.79
C ASP A 66 -25.02 11.20 -9.60
N ASN A 67 -26.19 11.50 -9.08
CA ASN A 67 -27.24 12.23 -9.81
C ASN A 67 -27.26 13.75 -9.57
N ASP A 68 -26.42 14.29 -8.71
CA ASP A 68 -26.36 15.72 -8.46
C ASP A 68 -24.97 16.27 -8.83
N ILE A 69 -24.84 16.78 -10.06
CA ILE A 69 -23.66 17.45 -10.60
C ILE A 69 -23.64 18.91 -10.11
N ASP A 70 -23.39 19.13 -8.85
CA ASP A 70 -22.99 20.45 -8.36
C ASP A 70 -21.56 20.39 -7.79
N LEU A 71 -20.65 21.10 -8.41
CA LEU A 71 -19.20 21.12 -8.17
C LEU A 71 -18.78 21.70 -6.80
N PHE A 72 -19.73 21.97 -5.89
CA PHE A 72 -19.51 22.62 -4.60
C PHE A 72 -20.23 21.94 -3.43
N TYR A 73 -20.27 20.59 -3.40
CA TYR A 73 -20.90 19.91 -2.28
C TYR A 73 -20.14 20.15 -0.97
N GLU A 74 -20.80 20.79 -0.04
CA GLU A 74 -20.47 20.68 1.38
C GLU A 74 -20.79 19.27 1.85
N TYR A 75 -19.78 18.39 1.85
CA TYR A 75 -19.88 17.11 2.53
C TYR A 75 -20.27 17.35 3.98
N GLN A 76 -21.37 16.77 4.42
CA GLN A 76 -21.65 16.67 5.84
C GLN A 76 -20.61 15.76 6.47
N VAL A 77 -19.73 16.33 7.26
CA VAL A 77 -18.67 15.61 7.94
C VAL A 77 -19.09 15.41 9.37
N LYS A 78 -19.04 14.17 9.84
CA LYS A 78 -19.31 13.85 11.24
C LYS A 78 -18.28 14.50 12.14
N GLN A 79 -18.73 15.11 13.23
CA GLN A 79 -17.85 15.63 14.27
C GLN A 79 -17.20 14.49 15.04
N VAL A 80 -15.87 14.53 15.14
CA VAL A 80 -15.07 13.61 15.95
C VAL A 80 -15.09 14.08 17.40
N GLU A 81 -15.49 13.19 18.32
CA GLU A 81 -15.63 13.51 19.72
C GLU A 81 -14.32 13.35 20.52
N ASP A 82 -13.35 12.63 19.94
CA ASP A 82 -12.09 12.31 20.60
C ASP A 82 -11.25 13.57 20.86
N GLU A 83 -10.54 13.58 22.00
CA GLU A 83 -9.65 14.68 22.39
C GLU A 83 -8.39 14.73 21.55
N VAL A 84 -7.95 13.56 21.04
CA VAL A 84 -6.73 13.43 20.23
C VAL A 84 -7.02 12.59 18.98
N VAL A 85 -6.63 13.12 17.82
CA VAL A 85 -6.68 12.40 16.54
C VAL A 85 -5.23 12.19 16.06
N ILE A 86 -4.85 10.93 15.89
CA ILE A 86 -3.53 10.56 15.35
C ILE A 86 -3.72 10.01 13.93
N VAL A 87 -3.14 10.69 12.95
CA VAL A 87 -3.20 10.32 11.53
C VAL A 87 -1.85 9.84 11.06
N ASP A 88 -1.72 8.57 10.68
CA ASP A 88 -0.50 8.04 10.05
C ASP A 88 -0.63 7.98 8.52
N GLU A 89 0.50 7.77 7.82
CA GLU A 89 0.62 7.77 6.35
C GLU A 89 0.07 9.07 5.72
N ALA A 90 0.29 10.20 6.39
CA ALA A 90 -0.29 11.49 6.01
C ALA A 90 0.24 12.05 4.67
N SER A 91 1.31 11.50 4.10
CA SER A 91 1.76 11.83 2.73
C SER A 91 0.71 11.56 1.66
N MET A 92 -0.25 10.65 1.95
CA MET A 92 -1.33 10.27 1.05
C MET A 92 -2.58 11.15 1.19
N ILE A 93 -2.60 12.13 2.09
CA ILE A 93 -3.74 13.02 2.31
C ILE A 93 -3.73 14.13 1.28
N ASP A 94 -4.80 14.25 0.49
CA ASP A 94 -5.03 15.35 -0.43
C ASP A 94 -5.70 16.55 0.26
N ILE A 95 -5.86 17.65 -0.49
CA ILE A 95 -6.45 18.87 0.05
C ILE A 95 -7.91 18.70 0.46
N MET A 96 -8.67 17.86 -0.25
CA MET A 96 -10.07 17.61 0.04
C MET A 96 -10.23 16.83 1.34
N MET A 97 -9.46 15.76 1.50
CA MET A 97 -9.47 14.95 2.73
C MET A 97 -8.99 15.76 3.93
N MET A 98 -7.96 16.60 3.78
CA MET A 98 -7.51 17.49 4.85
C MET A 98 -8.57 18.51 5.24
N ASN A 99 -9.26 19.10 4.27
CA ASN A 99 -10.37 20.01 4.52
C ASN A 99 -11.50 19.33 5.32
N ASN A 100 -11.86 18.10 4.94
CA ASN A 100 -12.87 17.33 5.65
C ASN A 100 -12.41 16.97 7.06
N LEU A 101 -11.15 16.59 7.24
CA LEU A 101 -10.58 16.30 8.56
C LEU A 101 -10.63 17.54 9.47
N VAL A 102 -10.23 18.70 8.97
CA VAL A 102 -10.23 19.94 9.74
C VAL A 102 -11.66 20.37 10.10
N LYS A 103 -12.63 20.19 9.19
CA LYS A 103 -14.05 20.44 9.47
C LYS A 103 -14.65 19.47 10.49
N GLY A 104 -14.16 18.21 10.48
CA GLY A 104 -14.66 17.14 11.37
C GLY A 104 -14.09 17.15 12.79
N ILE A 105 -13.01 17.85 13.08
CA ILE A 105 -12.43 17.94 14.42
C ILE A 105 -12.84 19.22 15.14
N LYS A 106 -12.93 19.15 16.47
CA LYS A 106 -13.22 20.33 17.30
C LYS A 106 -12.01 21.25 17.43
N PRO A 107 -12.18 22.56 17.67
CA PRO A 107 -11.07 23.46 17.93
C PRO A 107 -10.20 23.06 19.12
N THR A 108 -10.76 22.29 20.06
CA THR A 108 -10.05 21.76 21.25
C THR A 108 -9.31 20.46 20.99
N THR A 109 -9.62 19.75 19.91
CA THR A 109 -8.97 18.47 19.55
C THR A 109 -7.51 18.69 19.21
N GLN A 110 -6.66 17.82 19.73
CA GLN A 110 -5.25 17.75 19.35
C GLN A 110 -5.11 16.86 18.10
N LEU A 111 -4.58 17.41 17.02
CA LEU A 111 -4.29 16.67 15.79
C LEU A 111 -2.80 16.37 15.68
N ILE A 112 -2.45 15.09 15.65
CA ILE A 112 -1.06 14.61 15.47
C ILE A 112 -0.98 13.96 14.08
N ILE A 113 -0.20 14.55 13.21
CA ILE A 113 -0.02 14.12 11.82
C ILE A 113 1.32 13.40 11.72
N VAL A 114 1.31 12.12 11.33
CA VAL A 114 2.52 11.32 11.15
C VAL A 114 2.65 10.92 9.68
N GLY A 115 3.84 11.03 9.11
CA GLY A 115 4.03 10.63 7.72
C GLY A 115 5.48 10.77 7.26
N ASP A 116 5.71 10.41 6.03
CA ASP A 116 7.00 10.52 5.36
C ASP A 116 6.86 11.49 4.18
N VAL A 117 7.36 12.72 4.36
CA VAL A 117 7.25 13.79 3.37
C VAL A 117 7.98 13.48 2.04
N ASN A 118 8.88 12.50 2.05
CA ASN A 118 9.69 12.12 0.91
C ASN A 118 9.07 11.00 0.05
N GLN A 119 8.02 10.36 0.55
CA GLN A 119 7.23 9.42 -0.24
C GLN A 119 6.43 10.13 -1.33
N LEU A 120 5.79 9.34 -2.20
CA LEU A 120 4.86 9.87 -3.18
C LEU A 120 3.74 10.67 -2.48
N PRO A 121 3.38 11.83 -3.00
CA PRO A 121 2.22 12.57 -2.52
C PRO A 121 0.91 11.81 -2.81
N SER A 122 -0.20 12.35 -2.33
CA SER A 122 -1.54 11.89 -2.67
C SER A 122 -1.77 11.83 -4.17
N VAL A 123 -2.62 10.91 -4.62
CA VAL A 123 -3.10 10.87 -6.01
C VAL A 123 -4.08 12.03 -6.26
N GLY A 124 -4.84 12.43 -5.25
CA GLY A 124 -5.68 13.62 -5.29
C GLY A 124 -4.86 14.92 -5.23
N PRO A 125 -5.50 16.08 -5.45
CA PRO A 125 -4.81 17.36 -5.59
C PRO A 125 -4.16 17.81 -4.27
N GLY A 126 -2.95 18.40 -4.39
CA GLY A 126 -2.21 19.02 -3.29
C GLY A 126 -1.13 18.11 -2.70
N SER A 127 -0.11 18.75 -2.12
CA SER A 127 0.99 18.11 -1.38
C SER A 127 0.91 18.51 0.09
N VAL A 128 -0.23 18.23 0.72
CA VAL A 128 -0.66 18.82 2.00
C VAL A 128 0.41 18.71 3.09
N LEU A 129 0.94 17.51 3.34
CA LEU A 129 1.97 17.32 4.37
C LEU A 129 3.20 18.17 4.10
N LYS A 130 3.68 18.18 2.86
CA LYS A 130 4.85 18.96 2.44
C LYS A 130 4.60 20.46 2.58
N ASP A 131 3.44 20.93 2.16
CA ASP A 131 3.10 22.36 2.16
C ASP A 131 2.92 22.88 3.59
N ILE A 132 2.31 22.10 4.49
CA ILE A 132 2.20 22.47 5.91
C ILE A 132 3.57 22.51 6.57
N ILE A 133 4.46 21.55 6.32
CA ILE A 133 5.83 21.59 6.83
C ILE A 133 6.58 22.80 6.30
N ALA A 134 6.48 23.08 5.01
CA ALA A 134 7.15 24.21 4.37
C ALA A 134 6.65 25.57 4.85
N SER A 135 5.43 25.66 5.38
CA SER A 135 4.87 26.89 5.94
C SER A 135 5.52 27.32 7.25
N ASP A 136 6.19 26.40 7.95
CA ASP A 136 6.82 26.59 9.27
C ASP A 136 5.87 27.12 10.37
N ILE A 137 4.55 26.97 10.16
CA ILE A 137 3.52 27.45 11.11
C ILE A 137 3.20 26.35 12.14
N VAL A 138 3.23 25.08 11.69
CA VAL A 138 2.88 23.93 12.53
C VAL A 138 4.13 23.32 13.15
N PRO A 139 4.18 23.13 14.48
CA PRO A 139 5.28 22.43 15.14
C PRO A 139 5.57 21.09 14.50
N THR A 140 6.78 20.93 13.98
CA THR A 140 7.20 19.74 13.23
C THR A 140 8.44 19.13 13.85
N VAL A 141 8.38 17.82 14.10
CA VAL A 141 9.52 17.01 14.56
C VAL A 141 9.95 16.11 13.41
N GLU A 142 11.18 16.31 12.93
CA GLU A 142 11.78 15.44 11.92
C GLU A 142 12.66 14.38 12.57
N LEU A 143 12.31 13.12 12.34
CA LEU A 143 13.06 11.96 12.82
C LEU A 143 14.19 11.65 11.83
N LYS A 144 15.40 12.04 12.17
CA LYS A 144 16.60 11.88 11.31
C LYS A 144 17.42 10.62 11.63
N GLN A 145 17.29 10.11 12.86
CA GLN A 145 18.10 8.99 13.29
C GLN A 145 17.57 7.66 12.76
N ILE A 146 18.40 6.97 11.98
CA ILE A 146 18.13 5.59 11.55
C ILE A 146 18.56 4.66 12.69
N TYR A 147 17.65 3.82 13.16
CA TYR A 147 17.97 2.90 14.24
C TYR A 147 18.96 1.81 13.79
N ARG A 148 19.78 1.31 14.72
CA ARG A 148 20.91 0.39 14.46
C ARG A 148 20.52 -0.85 13.62
N GLN A 149 19.33 -1.38 13.78
CA GLN A 149 18.84 -2.51 13.00
C GLN A 149 18.63 -2.13 11.54
N SER A 150 18.00 -0.99 11.29
CA SER A 150 17.74 -0.45 9.94
C SER A 150 19.00 0.11 9.26
N ALA A 151 19.99 0.56 10.06
CA ALA A 151 21.27 1.04 9.53
C ALA A 151 22.15 -0.07 8.92
N LYS A 152 21.81 -1.34 9.13
CA LYS A 152 22.47 -2.49 8.48
C LYS A 152 21.83 -2.86 7.14
N SER A 153 20.66 -2.34 6.84
CA SER A 153 19.92 -2.61 5.59
C SER A 153 20.43 -1.67 4.49
N ASP A 154 20.94 -2.25 3.41
CA ASP A 154 21.34 -1.49 2.23
C ASP A 154 20.12 -0.87 1.53
N ILE A 155 18.94 -1.49 1.63
CA ILE A 155 17.68 -0.91 1.14
C ILE A 155 17.42 0.43 1.82
N VAL A 156 17.46 0.47 3.16
CA VAL A 156 17.18 1.68 3.94
C VAL A 156 18.23 2.76 3.66
N MET A 157 19.52 2.39 3.70
CA MET A 157 20.61 3.34 3.45
C MET A 157 20.54 3.93 2.04
N ASN A 158 20.22 3.12 1.04
CA ASN A 158 20.10 3.59 -0.33
C ASN A 158 18.80 4.37 -0.57
N ALA A 159 17.71 4.09 0.13
CA ALA A 159 16.52 4.93 0.11
C ALA A 159 16.85 6.36 0.59
N HIS A 160 17.62 6.51 1.66
CA HIS A 160 18.09 7.83 2.13
C HIS A 160 19.00 8.52 1.12
N ARG A 161 19.95 7.79 0.51
CA ARG A 161 20.81 8.33 -0.58
C ARG A 161 19.97 8.86 -1.75
N VAL A 162 18.99 8.09 -2.20
CA VAL A 162 18.05 8.52 -3.26
C VAL A 162 17.30 9.78 -2.84
N ASN A 163 16.85 9.87 -1.59
CA ASN A 163 16.19 11.05 -1.07
C ASN A 163 17.10 12.30 -1.08
N GLU A 164 18.39 12.14 -0.82
CA GLU A 164 19.40 13.19 -0.88
C GLU A 164 19.82 13.53 -2.33
N GLY A 165 19.31 12.82 -3.33
CA GLY A 165 19.63 13.02 -4.75
C GLY A 165 20.91 12.29 -5.19
N LEU A 166 21.40 11.37 -4.37
CA LEU A 166 22.56 10.53 -4.67
C LEU A 166 22.13 9.24 -5.37
N TYR A 167 23.03 8.67 -6.16
CA TYR A 167 22.81 7.36 -6.77
C TYR A 167 22.86 6.24 -5.72
N PRO A 168 22.05 5.18 -5.86
CA PRO A 168 22.18 3.97 -5.07
C PRO A 168 23.55 3.31 -5.24
N GLU A 169 24.06 2.73 -4.16
CA GLU A 169 25.28 1.92 -4.16
C GLU A 169 24.91 0.45 -4.01
N PHE A 170 25.40 -0.38 -4.92
CA PHE A 170 25.13 -1.81 -4.93
C PHE A 170 26.34 -2.61 -4.48
N LYS A 171 26.18 -3.43 -3.46
CA LYS A 171 27.19 -4.36 -2.98
C LYS A 171 27.03 -5.71 -3.69
N THR A 172 28.10 -6.49 -3.73
CA THR A 172 28.10 -7.82 -4.35
C THR A 172 27.84 -8.96 -3.36
N LYS A 173 28.00 -8.70 -2.05
CA LYS A 173 27.83 -9.69 -0.97
C LYS A 173 27.22 -9.03 0.27
N ASP A 174 26.60 -9.83 1.11
CA ASP A 174 26.03 -9.42 2.40
C ASP A 174 25.11 -8.20 2.27
N THR A 175 24.18 -8.25 1.29
CA THR A 175 23.27 -7.16 0.96
C THR A 175 21.84 -7.67 0.83
N ASP A 176 20.90 -6.80 1.15
CA ASP A 176 19.47 -6.96 0.91
C ASP A 176 18.99 -6.18 -0.33
N LEU A 177 19.91 -5.48 -1.03
CA LEU A 177 19.64 -4.69 -2.23
C LEU A 177 20.46 -5.19 -3.42
N PHE A 178 19.78 -5.63 -4.46
CA PHE A 178 20.41 -6.16 -5.68
C PHE A 178 20.03 -5.34 -6.91
N PHE A 179 20.97 -5.27 -7.86
CA PHE A 179 20.73 -4.67 -9.17
C PHE A 179 21.12 -5.65 -10.28
N ILE A 180 20.18 -5.91 -11.19
CA ILE A 180 20.40 -6.74 -12.37
C ILE A 180 20.30 -5.84 -13.60
N SER A 181 21.43 -5.62 -14.29
CA SER A 181 21.45 -4.79 -15.47
C SER A 181 20.88 -5.53 -16.68
N THR A 182 19.92 -4.91 -17.36
CA THR A 182 19.34 -5.39 -18.61
C THR A 182 19.36 -4.28 -19.66
N LYS A 183 19.44 -4.65 -20.93
CA LYS A 183 19.53 -3.66 -22.03
C LYS A 183 18.19 -3.43 -22.74
N THR A 184 17.30 -4.41 -22.66
CA THR A 184 16.00 -4.38 -23.33
C THR A 184 14.87 -4.74 -22.36
N ILE A 185 13.65 -4.33 -22.70
CA ILE A 185 12.43 -4.69 -21.95
C ILE A 185 12.26 -6.22 -21.92
N GLU A 186 12.49 -6.89 -23.04
CA GLU A 186 12.42 -8.34 -23.14
C GLU A 186 13.38 -9.04 -22.18
N GLN A 187 14.63 -8.59 -22.10
CA GLN A 187 15.59 -9.10 -21.11
C GLN A 187 15.12 -8.88 -19.68
N THR A 188 14.52 -7.72 -19.39
CA THR A 188 13.95 -7.43 -18.06
C THR A 188 12.82 -8.40 -17.70
N ILE A 189 11.92 -8.67 -18.64
CA ILE A 189 10.83 -9.63 -18.46
C ILE A 189 11.38 -11.05 -18.23
N ASN A 190 12.36 -11.46 -19.03
CA ASN A 190 12.99 -12.78 -18.89
C ASN A 190 13.72 -12.94 -17.56
N GLU A 191 14.37 -11.89 -17.04
CA GLU A 191 14.98 -11.91 -15.72
C GLU A 191 13.93 -12.01 -14.60
N ILE A 192 12.80 -11.27 -14.69
CA ILE A 192 11.69 -11.40 -13.76
C ILE A 192 11.17 -12.85 -13.79
N ALA A 193 10.92 -13.40 -14.96
CA ALA A 193 10.46 -14.77 -15.14
C ALA A 193 11.44 -15.79 -14.51
N SER A 194 12.73 -15.66 -14.75
CA SER A 194 13.78 -16.50 -14.19
C SER A 194 13.85 -16.44 -12.66
N LEU A 195 13.75 -15.23 -12.10
CA LEU A 195 13.72 -15.03 -10.64
C LEU A 195 12.52 -15.73 -10.00
N ILE A 196 11.35 -15.55 -10.58
CA ILE A 196 10.08 -16.05 -10.05
C ILE A 196 9.98 -17.58 -10.19
N SER A 197 10.45 -18.15 -11.32
CA SER A 197 10.28 -19.57 -11.61
C SER A 197 11.15 -20.50 -10.76
N TYR A 198 12.37 -20.09 -10.40
CA TYR A 198 13.30 -20.98 -9.71
C TYR A 198 14.39 -20.31 -8.85
N ARG A 199 14.85 -19.08 -9.18
CA ARG A 199 16.01 -18.50 -8.49
C ARG A 199 15.72 -18.09 -7.06
N LEU A 200 14.58 -17.45 -6.83
CA LEU A 200 14.18 -16.97 -5.50
C LEU A 200 13.80 -18.11 -4.57
N GLU A 201 13.07 -19.10 -5.06
CA GLU A 201 12.72 -20.29 -4.29
C GLU A 201 13.99 -21.03 -3.80
N SER A 202 14.97 -21.19 -4.69
CA SER A 202 16.26 -21.83 -4.37
C SER A 202 17.10 -21.00 -3.38
N TYR A 203 16.90 -19.70 -3.32
CA TYR A 203 17.71 -18.79 -2.49
C TYR A 203 17.29 -18.79 -1.01
N SER A 204 16.02 -18.87 -0.68
CA SER A 204 15.57 -18.58 0.69
C SER A 204 14.36 -19.38 1.18
N ASN A 205 14.00 -20.50 0.57
CA ASN A 205 12.78 -21.26 0.93
C ASN A 205 11.50 -20.38 0.90
N LEU A 206 11.46 -19.45 -0.02
CA LEU A 206 10.46 -18.40 -0.17
C LEU A 206 9.20 -18.94 -0.85
N ASP A 207 8.04 -18.67 -0.32
CA ASP A 207 6.78 -18.81 -1.06
C ASP A 207 6.63 -17.60 -2.01
N VAL A 208 7.07 -17.80 -3.27
CA VAL A 208 7.08 -16.72 -4.28
C VAL A 208 5.70 -16.11 -4.47
N LEU A 209 4.64 -16.89 -4.34
CA LEU A 209 3.26 -16.40 -4.51
C LEU A 209 2.85 -15.43 -3.39
N LYS A 210 3.23 -15.75 -2.15
CA LYS A 210 2.82 -14.98 -0.96
C LYS A 210 3.78 -13.86 -0.62
N ASP A 211 5.07 -14.16 -0.60
CA ASP A 211 6.08 -13.27 -0.01
C ASP A 211 6.63 -12.24 -1.01
N LEU A 212 6.51 -12.52 -2.32
CA LEU A 212 7.03 -11.65 -3.37
C LEU A 212 5.97 -10.69 -3.91
N GLN A 213 6.40 -9.45 -4.18
CA GLN A 213 5.62 -8.46 -4.90
C GLN A 213 6.44 -7.81 -6.01
N VAL A 214 5.90 -7.80 -7.22
CA VAL A 214 6.46 -6.99 -8.31
C VAL A 214 5.83 -5.60 -8.25
N LEU A 215 6.67 -4.56 -8.22
CA LEU A 215 6.24 -3.16 -8.23
C LEU A 215 6.65 -2.51 -9.53
N THR A 216 5.74 -1.85 -10.23
CA THR A 216 6.05 -1.14 -11.48
C THR A 216 5.54 0.29 -11.45
N PRO A 217 6.21 1.25 -12.13
CA PRO A 217 5.72 2.63 -12.22
C PRO A 217 4.50 2.80 -13.12
N VAL A 218 4.17 1.82 -13.97
CA VAL A 218 3.21 1.97 -15.07
C VAL A 218 2.11 0.89 -15.04
N LYS A 219 0.94 1.22 -15.63
CA LYS A 219 -0.17 0.27 -15.77
C LYS A 219 -0.22 -0.36 -17.16
N LYS A 220 -0.05 0.44 -18.22
CA LYS A 220 -0.20 0.04 -19.63
C LYS A 220 1.14 0.15 -20.31
N THR A 221 1.84 -0.89 -20.50
CA THR A 221 3.07 -1.06 -21.31
C THR A 221 3.57 -2.49 -21.10
N GLU A 222 4.58 -2.92 -21.80
CA GLU A 222 5.19 -4.26 -21.66
C GLU A 222 5.70 -4.56 -20.22
N LEU A 223 6.17 -3.53 -19.47
CA LEU A 223 6.51 -3.62 -18.05
C LEU A 223 5.38 -3.08 -17.14
N GLY A 224 4.19 -2.87 -17.67
CA GLY A 224 3.03 -2.45 -16.91
C GLY A 224 2.37 -3.59 -16.15
N THR A 225 1.51 -3.22 -15.19
CA THR A 225 0.83 -4.22 -14.37
C THR A 225 -0.02 -5.19 -15.17
N ILE A 226 -0.63 -4.76 -16.28
CA ILE A 226 -1.50 -5.63 -17.12
C ILE A 226 -0.68 -6.77 -17.68
N GLU A 227 0.33 -6.46 -18.49
CA GLU A 227 1.19 -7.45 -19.15
C GLU A 227 1.99 -8.32 -18.16
N LEU A 228 2.50 -7.69 -17.08
CA LEU A 228 3.24 -8.44 -16.07
C LEU A 228 2.34 -9.41 -15.31
N ASN A 229 1.10 -9.05 -15.00
CA ASN A 229 0.18 -9.94 -14.30
C ASN A 229 -0.16 -11.17 -15.16
N GLU A 230 -0.42 -11.01 -16.44
CA GLU A 230 -0.68 -12.12 -17.37
C GLU A 230 0.52 -13.07 -17.43
N LYS A 231 1.72 -12.54 -17.65
CA LYS A 231 2.95 -13.35 -17.74
C LYS A 231 3.27 -14.06 -16.43
N ILE A 232 3.11 -13.38 -15.30
CA ILE A 232 3.42 -13.96 -14.00
C ILE A 232 2.35 -15.00 -13.61
N GLN A 233 1.08 -14.77 -13.95
CA GLN A 233 0.02 -15.77 -13.77
C GLN A 233 0.36 -17.06 -14.51
N ASP A 234 0.78 -16.99 -15.77
CA ASP A 234 1.12 -18.19 -16.55
C ASP A 234 2.35 -18.92 -16.00
N ILE A 235 3.24 -18.23 -15.30
CA ILE A 235 4.40 -18.84 -14.62
C ILE A 235 4.01 -19.49 -13.29
N LEU A 236 3.33 -18.75 -12.41
CA LEU A 236 3.06 -19.16 -11.03
C LEU A 236 1.77 -19.97 -10.90
N ASN A 237 0.80 -19.71 -11.77
CA ASN A 237 -0.51 -20.35 -11.75
C ASN A 237 -0.97 -20.74 -13.17
N PRO A 238 -0.23 -21.63 -13.87
CA PRO A 238 -0.57 -22.03 -15.23
C PRO A 238 -1.94 -22.74 -15.28
N LYS A 239 -2.56 -22.69 -16.46
CA LYS A 239 -3.80 -23.44 -16.72
C LYS A 239 -3.62 -24.93 -16.44
N SER A 240 -4.56 -25.51 -15.72
CA SER A 240 -4.58 -26.94 -15.37
C SER A 240 -6.00 -27.47 -15.41
N GLU A 241 -6.18 -28.75 -15.76
CA GLU A 241 -7.48 -29.44 -15.71
C GLU A 241 -8.01 -29.58 -14.27
N SER A 242 -7.14 -29.53 -13.28
CA SER A 242 -7.50 -29.62 -11.87
C SER A 242 -7.98 -28.30 -11.25
N LYS A 243 -7.87 -27.17 -11.98
CA LYS A 243 -8.24 -25.84 -11.49
C LYS A 243 -9.37 -25.27 -12.33
N LYS A 244 -10.39 -24.77 -11.68
CA LYS A 244 -11.42 -24.02 -12.36
C LYS A 244 -10.90 -22.63 -12.76
N GLN A 245 -11.39 -22.10 -13.88
CA GLN A 245 -11.12 -20.76 -14.32
C GLN A 245 -12.36 -20.16 -14.98
N ILE A 246 -12.45 -18.85 -14.91
CA ILE A 246 -13.51 -18.06 -15.56
C ILE A 246 -12.89 -16.93 -16.34
N GLU A 247 -13.53 -16.54 -17.42
CA GLU A 247 -13.20 -15.33 -18.17
C GLU A 247 -14.21 -14.25 -17.81
N PHE A 248 -13.71 -13.11 -17.39
CA PHE A 248 -14.51 -11.92 -17.11
C PHE A 248 -13.89 -10.72 -17.82
N GLN A 249 -14.63 -10.15 -18.77
CA GLN A 249 -14.11 -9.14 -19.69
C GLN A 249 -12.88 -9.67 -20.47
N SER A 250 -11.71 -9.08 -20.26
CA SER A 250 -10.44 -9.50 -20.88
C SER A 250 -9.49 -10.21 -19.88
N LYS A 251 -9.98 -10.59 -18.70
CA LYS A 251 -9.17 -11.21 -17.63
C LYS A 251 -9.60 -12.67 -17.44
N ILE A 252 -8.64 -13.54 -17.21
CA ILE A 252 -8.89 -14.94 -16.84
C ILE A 252 -8.55 -15.10 -15.37
N PHE A 253 -9.55 -15.34 -14.53
CA PHE A 253 -9.37 -15.67 -13.13
C PHE A 253 -9.32 -17.18 -12.95
N ARG A 254 -8.29 -17.68 -12.24
CA ARG A 254 -8.07 -19.09 -11.92
C ARG A 254 -8.04 -19.30 -10.41
N GLU A 255 -8.45 -20.45 -9.92
CA GLU A 255 -8.21 -20.84 -8.53
C GLU A 255 -6.72 -20.72 -8.20
N ASN A 256 -6.41 -20.19 -7.03
CA ASN A 256 -5.09 -19.80 -6.52
C ASN A 256 -4.49 -18.52 -7.14
N ASP A 257 -5.20 -17.77 -7.97
CA ASP A 257 -4.70 -16.47 -8.43
C ASP A 257 -4.56 -15.48 -7.28
N LYS A 258 -3.48 -14.72 -7.31
CA LYS A 258 -3.26 -13.58 -6.41
C LYS A 258 -4.03 -12.38 -6.94
N VAL A 259 -4.99 -11.89 -6.17
CA VAL A 259 -5.89 -10.79 -6.54
C VAL A 259 -5.89 -9.68 -5.51
N MET A 260 -6.34 -8.51 -5.93
CA MET A 260 -6.49 -7.33 -5.09
C MET A 260 -7.87 -6.73 -5.29
N GLN A 261 -8.53 -6.37 -4.20
CA GLN A 261 -9.71 -5.51 -4.22
C GLN A 261 -9.31 -4.11 -4.69
N ILE A 262 -10.02 -3.52 -5.64
CA ILE A 262 -9.63 -2.23 -6.23
C ILE A 262 -10.55 -1.07 -5.89
N ILE A 263 -11.62 -1.33 -5.16
CA ILE A 263 -12.55 -0.33 -4.60
C ILE A 263 -12.83 -0.64 -3.14
N ASN A 264 -13.22 0.35 -2.34
CA ASN A 264 -13.76 0.07 -1.01
C ASN A 264 -15.19 -0.45 -1.15
N ASN A 265 -15.50 -1.58 -0.51
CA ASN A 265 -16.86 -2.10 -0.42
C ASN A 265 -17.22 -2.26 1.06
N TYR A 266 -18.04 -1.36 1.57
CA TYR A 266 -18.41 -1.28 2.99
C TYR A 266 -19.51 -2.26 3.37
N ASP A 267 -20.25 -2.76 2.39
CA ASP A 267 -21.38 -3.68 2.56
C ASP A 267 -20.97 -5.14 2.30
N LYS A 268 -19.74 -5.35 1.86
CA LYS A 268 -19.23 -6.68 1.51
C LYS A 268 -18.99 -7.51 2.76
N LYS A 269 -19.79 -8.57 2.91
CA LYS A 269 -19.72 -9.48 4.04
C LYS A 269 -18.58 -10.48 3.87
N TYR A 270 -17.95 -10.81 4.98
CA TYR A 270 -16.96 -11.87 5.04
C TYR A 270 -17.06 -12.66 6.35
N SER A 271 -16.50 -13.85 6.39
CA SER A 271 -16.45 -14.68 7.59
C SER A 271 -15.03 -14.88 8.07
N ILE A 272 -14.85 -14.87 9.40
CA ILE A 272 -13.65 -15.36 10.08
C ILE A 272 -14.14 -16.28 11.21
N ASP A 273 -13.67 -17.50 11.24
CA ASP A 273 -14.05 -18.52 12.26
C ASP A 273 -15.57 -18.61 12.49
N GLY A 274 -16.34 -18.50 11.39
CA GLY A 274 -17.81 -18.58 11.41
C GLY A 274 -18.55 -17.34 11.93
N LYS A 275 -17.84 -16.22 12.20
CA LYS A 275 -18.43 -14.93 12.51
C LYS A 275 -18.45 -14.04 11.26
N PHE A 276 -19.54 -13.33 11.05
CA PHE A 276 -19.70 -12.41 9.91
C PHE A 276 -19.28 -10.99 10.29
N PHE A 277 -18.60 -10.37 9.38
CA PHE A 277 -18.15 -8.98 9.44
C PHE A 277 -18.42 -8.31 8.09
N GLU A 278 -18.26 -7.01 8.04
CA GLU A 278 -18.43 -6.21 6.83
C GLU A 278 -17.16 -5.40 6.58
N VAL A 279 -16.95 -4.98 5.35
CA VAL A 279 -15.90 -4.10 4.84
C VAL A 279 -14.69 -4.81 4.25
N ILE A 280 -14.52 -4.61 2.94
CA ILE A 280 -13.27 -4.92 2.20
C ILE A 280 -12.72 -3.62 1.62
N TYR A 281 -11.44 -3.40 1.80
CA TYR A 281 -10.80 -2.16 1.41
C TYR A 281 -10.08 -2.26 0.05
N ASN A 282 -10.06 -1.14 -0.67
CA ASN A 282 -9.17 -1.00 -1.81
C ASN A 282 -7.72 -1.25 -1.38
N GLY A 283 -7.05 -2.14 -2.12
CA GLY A 283 -5.70 -2.58 -1.84
C GLY A 283 -5.62 -3.89 -1.05
N ASP A 284 -6.70 -4.41 -0.45
CA ASP A 284 -6.66 -5.73 0.19
C ASP A 284 -6.25 -6.80 -0.82
N ILE A 285 -5.23 -7.59 -0.48
CA ILE A 285 -4.71 -8.69 -1.30
C ILE A 285 -5.23 -10.02 -0.75
N GLY A 286 -5.58 -10.91 -1.65
CA GLY A 286 -6.02 -12.27 -1.33
C GLY A 286 -5.75 -13.24 -2.48
N TYR A 287 -6.22 -14.45 -2.30
CA TYR A 287 -6.06 -15.54 -3.27
C TYR A 287 -7.44 -16.12 -3.59
N ILE A 288 -7.69 -16.44 -4.85
CA ILE A 288 -8.91 -17.11 -5.26
C ILE A 288 -8.87 -18.52 -4.68
N ASP A 289 -9.71 -18.79 -3.69
CA ASP A 289 -9.79 -20.05 -2.98
C ASP A 289 -10.57 -21.09 -3.78
N PHE A 290 -11.72 -20.66 -4.31
CA PHE A 290 -12.65 -21.54 -5.01
C PHE A 290 -13.50 -20.79 -6.03
N ILE A 291 -13.84 -21.44 -7.15
CA ILE A 291 -14.76 -20.93 -8.19
C ILE A 291 -15.93 -21.89 -8.33
N ASP A 292 -17.12 -21.42 -8.01
CA ASP A 292 -18.39 -22.11 -8.22
C ASP A 292 -19.04 -21.64 -9.51
N THR A 293 -18.82 -22.39 -10.58
CA THR A 293 -19.37 -22.06 -11.91
C THR A 293 -20.87 -22.37 -12.04
N GLU A 294 -21.44 -23.19 -11.15
CA GLU A 294 -22.87 -23.52 -11.17
C GLU A 294 -23.71 -22.40 -10.56
N ASN A 295 -23.20 -21.78 -9.49
CA ASN A 295 -23.87 -20.70 -8.78
C ASN A 295 -23.33 -19.30 -9.14
N GLU A 296 -22.41 -19.21 -10.12
CA GLU A 296 -21.78 -17.96 -10.57
C GLU A 296 -21.10 -17.19 -9.42
N ARG A 297 -20.33 -17.91 -8.56
CA ARG A 297 -19.66 -17.38 -7.40
C ARG A 297 -18.15 -17.59 -7.46
N LEU A 298 -17.40 -16.63 -6.93
CA LEU A 298 -15.97 -16.71 -6.73
C LEU A 298 -15.64 -16.35 -5.28
N TYR A 299 -14.80 -17.15 -4.65
CA TYR A 299 -14.41 -16.97 -3.26
C TYR A 299 -12.96 -16.55 -3.18
N VAL A 300 -12.69 -15.45 -2.46
CA VAL A 300 -11.34 -14.93 -2.23
C VAL A 300 -11.01 -15.05 -0.76
N LYS A 301 -9.92 -15.71 -0.45
CA LYS A 301 -9.33 -15.72 0.87
C LYS A 301 -8.27 -14.63 0.96
N PHE A 302 -8.53 -13.59 1.75
CA PHE A 302 -7.60 -12.49 1.97
C PHE A 302 -6.52 -12.84 3.00
N ASP A 303 -5.41 -12.09 3.02
CA ASP A 303 -4.22 -12.33 3.87
C ASP A 303 -4.48 -12.40 5.38
N ASP A 304 -5.65 -11.95 5.83
CA ASP A 304 -6.08 -11.98 7.23
C ASP A 304 -7.16 -13.04 7.52
N ASP A 305 -7.17 -14.08 6.71
CA ASP A 305 -8.11 -15.22 6.79
C ASP A 305 -9.58 -14.87 6.54
N ARG A 306 -9.89 -13.67 6.06
CA ARG A 306 -11.24 -13.30 5.61
C ARG A 306 -11.59 -14.06 4.34
N LEU A 307 -12.66 -14.87 4.39
CA LEU A 307 -13.23 -15.50 3.21
C LEU A 307 -14.39 -14.64 2.69
N VAL A 308 -14.27 -14.19 1.46
CA VAL A 308 -15.22 -13.26 0.82
C VAL A 308 -15.78 -13.88 -0.44
N GLU A 309 -17.11 -13.83 -0.56
CA GLU A 309 -17.85 -14.28 -1.73
C GLU A 309 -18.08 -13.11 -2.70
N TYR A 310 -17.87 -13.34 -3.98
CA TYR A 310 -18.14 -12.42 -5.07
C TYR A 310 -19.10 -13.04 -6.08
N ASP A 311 -20.15 -12.33 -6.46
CA ASP A 311 -20.90 -12.64 -7.67
C ASP A 311 -20.02 -12.43 -8.89
N PHE A 312 -20.24 -13.16 -9.99
CA PHE A 312 -19.46 -12.93 -11.21
C PHE A 312 -19.63 -11.51 -11.76
N GLU A 313 -20.78 -10.87 -11.51
CA GLU A 313 -21.01 -9.47 -11.88
C GLU A 313 -20.12 -8.48 -11.08
N GLU A 314 -19.63 -8.88 -9.91
CA GLU A 314 -18.79 -8.05 -9.03
C GLU A 314 -17.28 -8.21 -9.29
N LEU A 315 -16.88 -9.02 -10.26
CA LEU A 315 -15.46 -9.28 -10.54
C LEU A 315 -14.71 -8.09 -11.15
N ASP A 316 -15.40 -7.04 -11.52
CA ASP A 316 -14.81 -5.74 -11.84
C ASP A 316 -14.14 -5.08 -10.62
N GLN A 317 -14.52 -5.49 -9.40
CA GLN A 317 -13.88 -5.07 -8.15
C GLN A 317 -12.51 -5.74 -7.89
N LEU A 318 -12.12 -6.74 -8.70
CA LEU A 318 -10.89 -7.48 -8.55
C LEU A 318 -9.91 -7.23 -9.71
N GLU A 319 -8.64 -7.11 -9.38
CA GLU A 319 -7.52 -7.16 -10.35
C GLU A 319 -6.50 -8.19 -9.90
N HIS A 320 -5.79 -8.81 -10.85
CA HIS A 320 -4.61 -9.60 -10.51
C HIS A 320 -3.57 -8.71 -9.82
N SER A 321 -2.86 -9.27 -8.86
CA SER A 321 -1.93 -8.51 -8.02
C SER A 321 -0.55 -9.16 -7.86
N TYR A 322 -0.12 -9.98 -8.78
CA TYR A 322 1.28 -10.43 -8.86
C TYR A 322 2.21 -9.24 -9.08
N ALA A 323 1.79 -8.30 -9.93
CA ALA A 323 2.40 -7.01 -10.12
C ALA A 323 1.39 -5.89 -9.83
N ILE A 324 1.81 -4.89 -9.05
CA ILE A 324 1.01 -3.71 -8.72
C ILE A 324 1.79 -2.43 -9.01
N THR A 325 1.08 -1.31 -9.16
CA THR A 325 1.78 -0.02 -9.31
C THR A 325 2.38 0.42 -7.98
N ILE A 326 3.49 1.17 -8.06
CA ILE A 326 4.13 1.77 -6.87
C ILE A 326 3.13 2.63 -6.08
N HIS A 327 2.21 3.33 -6.75
CA HIS A 327 1.14 4.09 -6.08
C HIS A 327 0.21 3.19 -5.27
N LYS A 328 -0.20 2.04 -5.82
CA LYS A 328 -1.05 1.06 -5.10
C LYS A 328 -0.33 0.36 -3.95
N SER A 329 1.01 0.41 -3.90
CA SER A 329 1.79 -0.16 -2.80
C SER A 329 1.94 0.77 -1.59
N GLN A 330 1.52 2.04 -1.68
CA GLN A 330 1.56 2.96 -0.55
C GLN A 330 0.75 2.43 0.63
N GLY A 331 1.25 2.63 1.84
CA GLY A 331 0.68 2.06 3.07
C GLY A 331 0.92 0.56 3.26
N SER A 332 1.61 -0.10 2.30
CA SER A 332 1.94 -1.53 2.35
C SER A 332 3.44 -1.75 2.43
N GLU A 333 3.83 -2.92 2.93
CA GLU A 333 5.22 -3.40 2.90
C GLU A 333 5.21 -4.87 2.52
N PHE A 334 6.24 -5.30 1.80
CA PHE A 334 6.40 -6.66 1.31
C PHE A 334 7.77 -7.19 1.73
N ASP A 335 7.86 -8.47 2.02
CA ASP A 335 9.13 -9.06 2.43
C ASP A 335 10.15 -9.01 1.28
N TYR A 336 9.73 -9.34 0.07
CA TYR A 336 10.56 -9.39 -1.13
C TYR A 336 9.92 -8.57 -2.23
N VAL A 337 10.72 -7.72 -2.88
CA VAL A 337 10.24 -6.85 -3.96
C VAL A 337 11.12 -6.98 -5.19
N ILE A 338 10.50 -7.13 -6.34
CA ILE A 338 11.14 -6.93 -7.66
C ILE A 338 10.66 -5.60 -8.22
N LEU A 339 11.60 -4.75 -8.63
CA LEU A 339 11.34 -3.42 -9.16
C LEU A 339 11.96 -3.28 -10.56
N PRO A 340 11.22 -3.52 -11.65
CA PRO A 340 11.69 -3.22 -13.00
C PRO A 340 11.75 -1.70 -13.21
N ILE A 341 12.92 -1.22 -13.63
CA ILE A 341 13.17 0.19 -13.97
C ILE A 341 13.75 0.27 -15.37
N PHE A 342 13.12 1.05 -16.24
CA PHE A 342 13.58 1.23 -17.61
C PHE A 342 13.62 2.71 -17.98
N THR A 343 14.75 3.19 -18.48
CA THR A 343 14.97 4.61 -18.80
C THR A 343 13.99 5.19 -19.83
N GLY A 344 13.30 4.33 -20.60
CA GLY A 344 12.19 4.77 -21.46
C GLY A 344 11.03 5.46 -20.72
N TYR A 345 10.90 5.26 -19.41
CA TYR A 345 9.86 5.87 -18.57
C TYR A 345 10.34 7.10 -17.78
N LYS A 346 11.36 7.82 -18.26
CA LYS A 346 12.03 8.94 -17.57
C LYS A 346 11.09 9.95 -16.91
N LYS A 347 9.95 10.26 -17.55
CA LYS A 347 8.98 11.24 -16.99
C LYS A 347 8.30 10.76 -15.70
N LEU A 348 8.20 9.45 -15.50
CA LEU A 348 7.57 8.84 -14.33
C LEU A 348 8.59 8.48 -13.25
N LEU A 349 9.86 8.25 -13.62
CA LEU A 349 10.92 7.87 -12.69
C LEU A 349 11.41 9.09 -11.89
N THR A 350 10.55 9.59 -11.02
CA THR A 350 10.92 10.65 -10.08
C THR A 350 11.66 10.06 -8.88
N ARG A 351 12.41 10.90 -8.18
CA ARG A 351 13.11 10.53 -6.95
C ARG A 351 12.17 9.96 -5.90
N ASN A 352 11.03 10.63 -5.66
CA ASN A 352 10.03 10.20 -4.70
C ASN A 352 9.40 8.85 -5.08
N LEU A 353 9.23 8.59 -6.39
CA LEU A 353 8.72 7.28 -6.85
C LEU A 353 9.70 6.16 -6.52
N LEU A 354 10.98 6.33 -6.86
CA LEU A 354 12.02 5.34 -6.56
C LEU A 354 12.16 5.14 -5.05
N TYR A 355 12.23 6.23 -4.29
CA TYR A 355 12.26 6.20 -2.83
C TYR A 355 11.07 5.42 -2.25
N THR A 356 9.85 5.72 -2.71
CA THR A 356 8.65 5.02 -2.26
C THR A 356 8.71 3.53 -2.58
N ALA A 357 9.12 3.16 -3.79
CA ALA A 357 9.25 1.76 -4.18
C ALA A 357 10.28 1.00 -3.33
N MET A 358 11.45 1.60 -3.10
CA MET A 358 12.51 1.01 -2.26
C MET A 358 12.01 0.77 -0.84
N THR A 359 11.30 1.74 -0.27
CA THR A 359 10.77 1.65 1.11
C THR A 359 9.64 0.65 1.29
N ARG A 360 9.17 -0.01 0.22
CA ARG A 360 8.18 -1.10 0.32
C ARG A 360 8.80 -2.44 0.65
N ALA A 361 10.10 -2.64 0.42
CA ALA A 361 10.79 -3.90 0.68
C ALA A 361 11.31 -3.96 2.12
N LYS A 362 11.08 -5.11 2.79
CA LYS A 362 11.55 -5.36 4.16
C LYS A 362 12.83 -6.18 4.21
N LYS A 363 12.91 -7.27 3.43
CA LYS A 363 14.00 -8.26 3.51
C LYS A 363 14.90 -8.23 2.27
N MET A 364 14.32 -7.99 1.09
CA MET A 364 15.10 -7.98 -0.15
C MET A 364 14.43 -7.11 -1.20
N LEU A 365 15.25 -6.32 -1.89
CA LEU A 365 14.86 -5.55 -3.07
C LEU A 365 15.77 -5.92 -4.24
N ILE A 366 15.16 -6.33 -5.35
CA ILE A 366 15.86 -6.60 -6.61
C ILE A 366 15.39 -5.56 -7.64
N ILE A 367 16.28 -4.67 -8.02
CA ILE A 367 16.05 -3.69 -9.08
C ILE A 367 16.56 -4.30 -10.39
N ILE A 368 15.73 -4.30 -11.44
CA ILE A 368 16.08 -4.85 -12.75
C ILE A 368 15.91 -3.79 -13.82
N GLY A 369 16.92 -3.53 -14.60
CA GLY A 369 16.79 -2.57 -15.69
C GLY A 369 18.08 -1.87 -16.10
N ASN A 370 17.96 -0.60 -16.54
CA ASN A 370 19.08 0.20 -17.05
C ASN A 370 19.05 1.64 -16.52
#